data_78509e1faac780d707f4b3761e223505
#
_entry.id   78509e1faac780d707f4b3761e223505
#
_cell.length_a   1.000
_cell.length_b   1.000
_cell.length_c   1.000
_cell.angle_alpha   90.00
_cell.angle_beta   90.00
_cell.angle_gamma   90.00
#
_symmetry.space_group_name_H-M   'P 1'
#
loop_
_entity.id
_entity.type
_entity.pdbx_description
1 polymer ?
#
loop_
_entity_poly.entity_id
_entity_poly.type
_entity_poly.pdbx_seq_one_letter_code
_entity_poly.pdbx_strand_id
1 'polypeptide(L)'
;DLIDAKFSNPNKNHENFVSLEDAVLNYSYFIDLQASGWSPRVKYFLHSRRLTFLQERFHKAYYEKDLIPMEHYIPIRKDLSDLIDKIKWANDHPKEVKNITENAFNFSMQNLSINSVNEKWRSIIKGL
;
A
#
# COMPACT_ATOMS: atom_id res chain seq x y z
N ASP A 1 -0.23 21.54 4.19
CA ASP A 1 -1.19 20.66 3.48
C ASP A 1 -1.09 19.24 4.01
N LEU A 2 -2.23 18.58 4.22
CA LEU A 2 -2.28 17.19 4.70
C LEU A 2 -1.93 16.16 3.61
N ILE A 3 -2.08 16.55 2.35
CA ILE A 3 -1.85 15.67 1.21
C ILE A 3 -0.97 16.40 0.19
N ASP A 4 0.14 15.76 -0.19
CA ASP A 4 0.97 16.16 -1.33
C ASP A 4 0.66 15.24 -2.52
N ALA A 5 -0.20 15.70 -3.40
CA ALA A 5 -0.58 14.99 -4.61
C ALA A 5 -0.29 15.86 -5.83
N LYS A 6 0.56 15.37 -6.72
CA LYS A 6 0.96 16.05 -7.93
C LYS A 6 0.73 15.18 -9.15
N PHE A 7 0.26 15.79 -10.21
CA PHE A 7 0.14 15.11 -11.49
C PHE A 7 1.53 14.98 -12.13
N SER A 8 1.95 13.75 -12.41
CA SER A 8 3.17 13.48 -13.18
C SER A 8 2.80 13.22 -14.64
N ASN A 9 3.26 14.09 -15.54
CA ASN A 9 3.04 13.92 -16.97
C ASN A 9 4.24 13.18 -17.60
N PRO A 10 4.08 11.95 -18.09
CA PRO A 10 5.17 11.19 -18.69
C PRO A 10 5.74 11.84 -19.96
N ASN A 11 4.99 12.73 -20.59
CA ASN A 11 5.42 13.45 -21.81
C ASN A 11 6.20 14.75 -21.51
N LYS A 12 6.33 15.16 -20.25
CA LYS A 12 7.06 16.36 -19.82
C LYS A 12 8.18 16.00 -18.85
N ASN A 13 9.23 15.32 -19.33
CA ASN A 13 10.45 15.03 -18.57
C ASN A 13 10.23 14.53 -17.14
N HIS A 14 9.10 13.82 -16.87
CA HIS A 14 8.74 13.32 -15.54
C HIS A 14 8.76 14.39 -14.42
N GLU A 15 8.43 15.64 -14.75
CA GLU A 15 8.21 16.66 -13.71
C GLU A 15 7.28 16.11 -12.63
N ASN A 16 7.65 16.31 -11.37
CA ASN A 16 6.98 15.78 -10.19
C ASN A 16 7.07 14.24 -10.01
N PHE A 17 7.93 13.55 -10.75
CA PHE A 17 8.20 12.14 -10.45
C PHE A 17 8.97 12.04 -9.13
N VAL A 18 8.50 11.18 -8.25
CA VAL A 18 9.16 10.83 -6.98
C VAL A 18 9.46 9.34 -7.02
N SER A 19 10.74 8.98 -6.82
CA SER A 19 11.11 7.57 -6.71
C SER A 19 10.46 6.93 -5.47
N LEU A 20 10.34 5.61 -5.46
CA LEU A 20 9.78 4.91 -4.30
C LEU A 20 10.67 5.10 -3.06
N GLU A 21 11.99 5.12 -3.24
CA GLU A 21 12.95 5.37 -2.17
C GLU A 21 12.78 6.77 -1.58
N ASP A 22 12.70 7.79 -2.42
CA ASP A 22 12.47 9.17 -1.98
C ASP A 22 11.12 9.32 -1.30
N ALA A 23 10.09 8.65 -1.81
CA ALA A 23 8.78 8.66 -1.19
C ALA A 23 8.82 8.07 0.22
N VAL A 24 9.48 6.94 0.42
CA VAL A 24 9.63 6.31 1.75
C VAL A 24 10.39 7.20 2.73
N LEU A 25 11.38 7.95 2.26
CA LEU A 25 12.17 8.85 3.10
C LEU A 25 11.41 10.11 3.50
N ASN A 26 10.57 10.64 2.61
CA ASN A 26 9.98 11.99 2.77
C ASN A 26 8.52 11.98 3.23
N TYR A 27 7.80 10.87 3.10
CA TYR A 27 6.37 10.79 3.46
C TYR A 27 6.11 9.73 4.52
N SER A 28 5.22 10.06 5.46
CA SER A 28 4.81 9.15 6.54
C SER A 28 3.73 8.17 6.09
N TYR A 29 2.90 8.55 5.13
CA TYR A 29 1.72 7.82 4.69
C TYR A 29 1.70 7.70 3.18
N PHE A 30 1.20 6.57 2.69
CA PHE A 30 0.93 6.34 1.28
C PHE A 30 -0.55 6.14 1.02
N ILE A 31 -1.02 6.66 -0.10
CA ILE A 31 -2.38 6.46 -0.57
C ILE A 31 -2.30 5.74 -1.92
N ASP A 32 -2.93 4.59 -2.02
CA ASP A 32 -3.05 3.88 -3.28
C ASP A 32 -4.48 3.92 -3.81
N LEU A 33 -4.66 4.62 -4.91
CA LEU A 33 -5.94 4.81 -5.57
C LEU A 33 -6.14 3.78 -6.68
N GLN A 34 -7.41 3.42 -6.91
CA GLN A 34 -7.77 2.52 -8.01
C GLN A 34 -7.40 3.13 -9.36
N ALA A 35 -6.74 2.33 -10.17
CA ALA A 35 -6.50 2.59 -11.60
C ALA A 35 -7.28 1.59 -12.46
N SER A 36 -6.95 1.47 -13.74
CA SER A 36 -7.59 0.54 -14.67
C SER A 36 -7.34 -0.95 -14.38
N GLY A 37 -6.38 -1.25 -13.49
CA GLY A 37 -6.05 -2.62 -13.09
C GLY A 37 -5.61 -2.67 -11.62
N TRP A 38 -4.97 -3.78 -11.23
CA TRP A 38 -4.36 -3.91 -9.91
C TRP A 38 -3.11 -3.03 -9.78
N SER A 39 -2.83 -2.55 -8.57
CA SER A 39 -1.67 -1.70 -8.31
C SER A 39 -0.41 -2.53 -8.02
N PRO A 40 0.67 -2.36 -8.76
CA PRO A 40 1.95 -3.01 -8.46
C PRO A 40 2.66 -2.40 -7.25
N ARG A 41 2.24 -1.22 -6.77
CA ARG A 41 2.91 -0.47 -5.69
C ARG A 41 2.56 -0.98 -4.30
N VAL A 42 1.39 -1.55 -4.09
CA VAL A 42 0.88 -1.94 -2.77
C VAL A 42 1.88 -2.84 -2.03
N LYS A 43 2.47 -3.82 -2.70
CA LYS A 43 3.48 -4.70 -2.09
C LYS A 43 4.69 -3.95 -1.52
N TYR A 44 5.12 -2.88 -2.19
CA TYR A 44 6.23 -2.05 -1.73
C TYR A 44 5.82 -1.16 -0.56
N PHE A 45 4.60 -0.62 -0.61
CA PHE A 45 4.06 0.18 0.49
C PHE A 45 3.95 -0.63 1.78
N LEU A 46 3.42 -1.86 1.70
CA LEU A 46 3.34 -2.76 2.85
C LEU A 46 4.73 -3.07 3.44
N HIS A 47 5.74 -3.21 2.58
CA HIS A 47 7.13 -3.49 3.01
C HIS A 47 7.84 -2.27 3.57
N SER A 48 7.41 -1.06 3.24
CA SER A 48 8.11 0.20 3.55
C SER A 48 8.07 0.61 5.03
N ARG A 49 7.25 -0.04 5.86
CA ARG A 49 6.91 0.39 7.24
C ARG A 49 6.24 1.77 7.29
N ARG A 50 5.67 2.23 6.19
CA ARG A 50 4.84 3.43 6.11
C ARG A 50 3.37 3.03 6.10
N LEU A 51 2.54 3.84 6.74
CA LEU A 51 1.10 3.57 6.76
C LEU A 51 0.54 3.67 5.35
N THR A 52 -0.23 2.67 4.97
CA THR A 52 -0.86 2.62 3.65
C THR A 52 -2.37 2.74 3.78
N PHE A 53 -2.92 3.70 3.05
CA PHE A 53 -4.36 3.84 2.83
C PHE A 53 -4.69 3.20 1.49
N LEU A 54 -5.59 2.22 1.48
CA LEU A 54 -6.03 1.57 0.26
C LEU A 54 -7.49 1.94 -0.05
N GLN A 55 -7.68 2.53 -1.22
CA GLN A 55 -9.02 2.79 -1.72
C GLN A 55 -9.75 1.47 -2.01
N GLU A 56 -11.03 1.41 -1.61
CA GLU A 56 -11.93 0.32 -2.00
C GLU A 56 -11.92 0.17 -3.52
N ARG A 57 -11.60 -1.04 -4.00
CA ARG A 57 -11.35 -1.30 -5.41
C ARG A 57 -11.87 -2.65 -5.85
N PHE A 58 -12.18 -2.75 -7.15
CA PHE A 58 -12.60 -4.00 -7.78
C PHE A 58 -11.39 -4.88 -8.16
N HIS A 59 -10.38 -4.29 -8.81
CA HIS A 59 -9.19 -5.03 -9.24
C HIS A 59 -8.18 -5.12 -8.09
N LYS A 60 -7.93 -6.35 -7.65
CA LYS A 60 -7.01 -6.67 -6.55
C LYS A 60 -5.90 -7.59 -7.02
N ALA A 61 -4.70 -7.41 -6.49
CA ALA A 61 -3.64 -8.39 -6.63
C ALA A 61 -3.99 -9.66 -5.82
N TYR A 62 -3.39 -10.79 -6.20
CA TYR A 62 -3.70 -12.10 -5.61
C TYR A 62 -3.55 -12.18 -4.09
N TYR A 63 -2.67 -11.37 -3.50
CA TYR A 63 -2.41 -11.34 -2.06
C TYR A 63 -3.34 -10.38 -1.30
N GLU A 64 -3.99 -9.43 -1.97
CA GLU A 64 -4.81 -8.42 -1.29
C GLU A 64 -6.04 -9.01 -0.60
N LYS A 65 -6.48 -10.21 -1.01
CA LYS A 65 -7.57 -10.94 -0.33
C LYS A 65 -7.20 -11.39 1.09
N ASP A 66 -5.91 -11.52 1.37
CA ASP A 66 -5.38 -11.96 2.66
C ASP A 66 -5.00 -10.77 3.57
N LEU A 67 -5.14 -9.54 3.06
CA LEU A 67 -4.96 -8.32 3.85
C LEU A 67 -6.21 -8.03 4.70
N ILE A 68 -5.98 -7.69 5.96
CA ILE A 68 -7.05 -7.39 6.91
C ILE A 68 -7.09 -5.87 7.13
N PRO A 69 -8.25 -5.21 6.89
CA PRO A 69 -8.42 -3.78 7.17
C PRO A 69 -8.15 -3.45 8.64
N MET A 70 -7.54 -2.32 8.90
CA MET A 70 -7.12 -1.83 10.22
C MET A 70 -6.06 -2.69 10.93
N GLU A 71 -5.62 -3.77 10.30
CA GLU A 71 -4.52 -4.62 10.77
C GLU A 71 -3.27 -4.48 9.87
N HIS A 72 -3.47 -4.42 8.56
CA HIS A 72 -2.38 -4.29 7.58
C HIS A 72 -2.41 -2.98 6.82
N TYR A 73 -3.56 -2.30 6.78
CA TYR A 73 -3.76 -1.04 6.06
C TYR A 73 -4.99 -0.31 6.58
N ILE A 74 -5.14 0.96 6.24
CA ILE A 74 -6.37 1.71 6.50
C ILE A 74 -7.22 1.74 5.23
N PRO A 75 -8.44 1.19 5.27
CA PRO A 75 -9.36 1.24 4.13
C PRO A 75 -9.94 2.65 3.97
N ILE A 76 -10.05 3.13 2.74
CA ILE A 76 -10.75 4.36 2.38
C ILE A 76 -11.82 4.07 1.34
N ARG A 77 -12.91 4.82 1.44
CA ARG A 77 -14.06 4.67 0.55
C ARG A 77 -13.69 4.96 -0.91
N LYS A 78 -14.45 4.37 -1.81
CA LYS A 78 -14.26 4.56 -3.25
C LYS A 78 -14.37 6.03 -3.68
N ASP A 79 -15.25 6.80 -3.04
CA ASP A 79 -15.46 8.23 -3.29
C ASP A 79 -14.49 9.15 -2.52
N LEU A 80 -13.60 8.58 -1.71
CA LEU A 80 -12.62 9.27 -0.86
C LEU A 80 -13.26 10.15 0.22
N SER A 81 -14.55 10.04 0.48
CA SER A 81 -15.29 10.90 1.42
C SER A 81 -14.78 10.82 2.85
N ASP A 82 -14.13 9.72 3.23
CA ASP A 82 -13.58 9.49 4.59
C ASP A 82 -12.05 9.67 4.68
N LEU A 83 -11.38 10.05 3.59
CA LEU A 83 -9.91 10.11 3.54
C LEU A 83 -9.34 11.07 4.59
N ILE A 84 -9.86 12.29 4.66
CA ILE A 84 -9.35 13.31 5.60
C ILE A 84 -9.55 12.87 7.05
N ASP A 85 -10.69 12.29 7.37
CA ASP A 85 -10.99 11.80 8.73
C ASP A 85 -10.06 10.63 9.10
N LYS A 86 -9.78 9.75 8.16
CA LYS A 86 -8.83 8.64 8.35
C LYS A 86 -7.39 9.12 8.55
N ILE A 87 -6.96 10.16 7.84
CA ILE A 87 -5.63 10.76 8.04
C ILE A 87 -5.54 11.41 9.42
N LYS A 88 -6.57 12.16 9.83
CA LYS A 88 -6.62 12.75 11.17
C LYS A 88 -6.58 11.67 12.25
N TRP A 89 -7.39 10.63 12.09
CA TRP A 89 -7.37 9.49 13.00
C TRP A 89 -5.95 8.90 13.13
N ALA A 90 -5.26 8.69 12.02
CA ALA A 90 -3.90 8.15 12.04
C ALA A 90 -2.91 9.07 12.78
N ASN A 91 -3.03 10.38 12.61
CA ASN A 91 -2.20 11.35 13.34
C ASN A 91 -2.45 11.32 14.85
N ASP A 92 -3.69 11.06 15.27
CA ASP A 92 -4.09 11.02 16.67
C ASP A 92 -3.80 9.65 17.34
N HIS A 93 -3.52 8.61 16.54
CA HIS A 93 -3.34 7.22 17.00
C HIS A 93 -1.98 6.60 16.59
N PRO A 94 -0.85 7.20 17.01
CA PRO A 94 0.47 6.75 16.55
C PRO A 94 0.84 5.32 16.98
N LYS A 95 0.29 4.83 18.09
CA LYS A 95 0.52 3.45 18.54
C LYS A 95 -0.15 2.43 17.63
N GLU A 96 -1.38 2.69 17.26
CA GLU A 96 -2.16 1.86 16.33
C GLU A 96 -1.53 1.88 14.95
N VAL A 97 -1.10 3.06 14.47
CA VAL A 97 -0.36 3.20 13.21
C VAL A 97 0.91 2.36 13.21
N LYS A 98 1.68 2.39 14.30
CA LYS A 98 2.88 1.57 14.44
C LYS A 98 2.55 0.08 14.34
N ASN A 99 1.51 -0.39 15.02
CA ASN A 99 1.09 -1.79 14.95
C ASN A 99 0.67 -2.18 13.53
N ILE A 100 -0.12 -1.34 12.85
CA ILE A 100 -0.56 -1.58 11.47
C ILE A 100 0.66 -1.69 10.53
N THR A 101 1.60 -0.78 10.65
CA THR A 101 2.79 -0.78 9.78
C THR A 101 3.72 -1.97 10.03
N GLU A 102 3.85 -2.41 11.28
CA GLU A 102 4.61 -3.62 11.63
C GLU A 102 3.92 -4.89 11.12
N ASN A 103 2.61 -4.99 11.27
CA ASN A 103 1.82 -6.11 10.76
C ASN A 103 1.91 -6.19 9.23
N ALA A 104 1.79 -5.05 8.54
CA ALA A 104 1.93 -4.96 7.09
C ALA A 104 3.32 -5.42 6.63
N PHE A 105 4.37 -4.98 7.31
CA PHE A 105 5.73 -5.39 7.02
C PHE A 105 5.92 -6.90 7.21
N ASN A 106 5.45 -7.45 8.33
CA ASN A 106 5.54 -8.88 8.60
C ASN A 106 4.77 -9.70 7.57
N PHE A 107 3.56 -9.25 7.19
CA PHE A 107 2.80 -9.86 6.10
C PHE A 107 3.60 -9.88 4.79
N SER A 108 4.23 -8.75 4.43
CA SER A 108 5.02 -8.64 3.21
C SER A 108 6.23 -9.58 3.22
N MET A 109 6.92 -9.69 4.34
CA MET A 109 8.06 -10.60 4.50
C MET A 109 7.66 -12.06 4.36
N GLN A 110 6.54 -12.45 4.96
CA GLN A 110 6.06 -13.83 4.96
C GLN A 110 5.45 -14.27 3.64
N ASN A 111 4.77 -13.36 2.92
CA ASN A 111 3.94 -13.70 1.77
C ASN A 111 4.45 -13.14 0.43
N LEU A 112 5.24 -12.07 0.44
CA LEU A 112 5.62 -11.33 -0.77
C LEU A 112 7.13 -11.30 -1.01
N SER A 113 7.93 -11.94 -0.17
CA SER A 113 9.36 -12.14 -0.42
C SER A 113 9.57 -13.06 -1.63
N ILE A 114 10.70 -12.92 -2.30
CA ILE A 114 11.06 -13.78 -3.45
C ILE A 114 10.97 -15.26 -3.07
N ASN A 115 11.43 -15.62 -1.87
CA ASN A 115 11.40 -17.01 -1.40
C ASN A 115 9.96 -17.50 -1.21
N SER A 116 9.10 -16.75 -0.52
CA SER A 116 7.71 -17.14 -0.30
C SER A 116 6.90 -17.21 -1.59
N VAL A 117 7.13 -16.30 -2.53
CA VAL A 117 6.52 -16.36 -3.87
C VAL A 117 6.98 -17.59 -4.63
N ASN A 118 8.26 -17.91 -4.62
CA ASN A 118 8.82 -19.09 -5.28
C ASN A 118 8.29 -20.39 -4.64
N GLU A 119 8.17 -20.46 -3.34
CA GLU A 119 7.58 -21.62 -2.65
C GLU A 119 6.12 -21.81 -3.02
N LYS A 120 5.35 -20.74 -3.08
CA LYS A 120 3.96 -20.78 -3.54
C LYS A 120 3.83 -21.30 -4.97
N TRP A 121 4.67 -20.80 -5.89
CA TRP A 121 4.71 -21.32 -7.25
C TRP A 121 5.08 -22.78 -7.33
N ARG A 122 6.10 -23.21 -6.60
CA ARG A 122 6.50 -24.63 -6.52
C ARG A 122 5.36 -25.52 -6.02
N SER A 123 4.62 -25.09 -5.01
CA SER A 123 3.47 -25.86 -4.49
C SER A 123 2.35 -26.00 -5.51
N ILE A 124 2.05 -24.94 -6.27
CA ILE A 124 1.04 -24.96 -7.35
C ILE A 124 1.47 -25.93 -8.44
N ILE A 125 2.72 -25.83 -8.91
CA ILE A 125 3.25 -26.69 -9.98
C ILE A 125 3.26 -28.18 -9.54
N LYS A 126 3.64 -28.46 -8.31
CA LYS A 126 3.63 -29.85 -7.78
C LYS A 126 2.21 -30.41 -7.60
N GLY A 127 1.20 -29.57 -7.42
CA GLY A 127 -0.19 -29.96 -7.33
C GLY A 127 -0.88 -30.21 -8.68
N LEU A 128 -0.20 -29.89 -9.77
CA LEU A 128 -0.68 -30.15 -11.13
C LEU A 128 -0.35 -31.59 -11.55
#